data_16827fd6735f3d1fa27516e79b57553b
#
_entry.id   16827fd6735f3d1fa27516e79b57553b
#
_cell.length_a   1.000
_cell.length_b   1.000
_cell.length_c   1.000
_cell.angle_alpha   90.00
_cell.angle_beta   90.00
_cell.angle_gamma   90.00
#
_symmetry.space_group_name_H-M   'P 1'
#
loop_
_entity.id
_entity.type
_entity.pdbx_description
1 polymer ?
#
loop_
_entity_poly.entity_id
_entity_poly.type
_entity_poly.pdbx_seq_one_letter_code
_entity_poly.pdbx_strand_id
1 'polypeptide(L)'
;MLIGHPDLAAADPRGSTPETLRAFQRAKQPTDVLDGRFAEHLQITDSRRIATYVDRRGRRATLYVAKSRLGPCQVLVRSSPPGGIGGGGGGCSPRADFLGRGRHIAASSGRLFAGVVSNEIARVVIVGSRGVRHPVRVTTDGGFIYDCRAYNGCAGLIACVEAYAGDGGFLSGQAWGPGGCRRR
;
A
#
# COMPACT_ATOMS: atom_id res chain seq x y z
N MET A 1 -27.55 -21.21 34.47
CA MET A 1 -26.17 -21.37 33.96
C MET A 1 -26.05 -20.50 32.73
N LEU A 2 -25.58 -19.28 32.88
CA LEU A 2 -25.45 -18.27 31.81
C LEU A 2 -24.09 -18.48 31.16
N ILE A 3 -24.07 -18.92 29.91
CA ILE A 3 -22.85 -19.03 29.10
C ILE A 3 -22.53 -17.62 28.65
N GLY A 4 -21.53 -17.02 29.30
CA GLY A 4 -20.98 -15.74 28.88
C GLY A 4 -20.39 -15.84 27.47
N HIS A 5 -20.94 -15.08 26.54
CA HIS A 5 -20.30 -14.85 25.25
C HIS A 5 -18.97 -14.12 25.52
N PRO A 6 -17.84 -14.57 24.92
CA PRO A 6 -16.63 -13.79 24.98
C PRO A 6 -16.91 -12.45 24.30
N ASP A 7 -16.71 -11.37 25.04
CA ASP A 7 -16.70 -10.02 24.51
C ASP A 7 -15.79 -9.98 23.28
N LEU A 8 -16.39 -9.88 22.10
CA LEU A 8 -15.69 -9.44 20.91
C LEU A 8 -15.22 -8.01 21.24
N ALA A 9 -13.97 -7.94 21.69
CA ALA A 9 -13.33 -6.65 21.93
C ALA A 9 -13.61 -5.76 20.72
N ALA A 10 -14.35 -4.68 20.94
CA ALA A 10 -14.72 -3.73 19.93
C ALA A 10 -13.42 -3.30 19.24
N ALA A 11 -13.28 -3.66 17.98
CA ALA A 11 -12.11 -3.30 17.20
C ALA A 11 -11.98 -1.78 17.30
N ASP A 12 -10.81 -1.30 17.76
CA ASP A 12 -10.53 0.13 17.88
C ASP A 12 -10.92 0.82 16.56
N PRO A 13 -11.90 1.73 16.56
CA PRO A 13 -12.32 2.43 15.36
C PRO A 13 -11.22 3.36 14.81
N ARG A 14 -10.15 3.56 15.58
CA ARG A 14 -8.97 4.32 15.20
C ARG A 14 -8.09 3.44 14.35
N GLY A 15 -8.22 3.51 13.04
CA GLY A 15 -7.41 2.74 12.08
C GLY A 15 -5.92 2.64 12.44
N SER A 16 -5.17 1.83 11.71
CA SER A 16 -3.74 1.64 11.95
C SER A 16 -3.00 2.97 11.87
N THR A 17 -2.40 3.40 12.97
CA THR A 17 -1.41 4.48 12.96
C THR A 17 -0.10 3.95 12.35
N PRO A 18 0.81 4.79 11.88
CA PRO A 18 2.10 4.33 11.36
C PRO A 18 2.82 3.40 12.35
N GLU A 19 2.72 3.66 13.66
CA GLU A 19 3.36 2.88 14.71
C GLU A 19 2.86 1.44 14.77
N THR A 20 1.61 1.19 14.43
CA THR A 20 1.01 -0.15 14.46
C THR A 20 1.23 -0.94 13.19
N LEU A 21 1.70 -0.31 12.11
CA LEU A 21 2.00 -1.02 10.87
C LEU A 21 3.18 -1.97 11.06
N ARG A 22 3.10 -3.17 10.47
CA ARG A 22 4.15 -4.21 10.52
C ARG A 22 5.54 -3.66 10.22
N ALA A 23 5.63 -2.76 9.25
CA ALA A 23 6.89 -2.15 8.85
C ALA A 23 7.59 -1.38 9.99
N PHE A 24 6.85 -0.73 10.88
CA PHE A 24 7.42 0.00 12.01
C PHE A 24 7.61 -0.86 13.25
N GLN A 25 7.09 -2.08 13.27
CA GLN A 25 7.29 -3.03 14.37
C GLN A 25 8.63 -3.78 14.28
N ARG A 26 9.26 -3.79 13.11
CA ARG A 26 10.60 -4.35 12.93
C ARG A 26 11.71 -3.31 13.12
N ALA A 27 12.92 -3.77 13.39
CA ALA A 27 14.09 -2.91 13.44
C ALA A 27 14.31 -2.16 12.11
N LYS A 28 14.72 -0.91 12.20
CA LYS A 28 15.09 -0.08 11.05
C LYS A 28 16.33 -0.63 10.36
N GLN A 29 16.29 -0.69 9.04
CA GLN A 29 17.42 -1.12 8.21
C GLN A 29 18.01 0.09 7.46
N PRO A 30 19.28 0.04 7.01
CA PRO A 30 19.88 1.11 6.22
C PRO A 30 19.10 1.45 4.96
N THR A 31 18.45 0.45 4.36
CA THR A 31 17.61 0.60 3.16
C THR A 31 16.22 1.20 3.43
N ASP A 32 15.87 1.47 4.68
CA ASP A 32 14.60 2.10 5.05
C ASP A 32 14.66 3.63 4.96
N VAL A 33 15.83 4.18 4.73
CA VAL A 33 16.00 5.62 4.60
C VAL A 33 15.45 6.06 3.26
N LEU A 34 14.42 6.89 3.31
CA LEU A 34 13.90 7.61 2.15
C LEU A 34 14.79 8.83 1.90
N ASP A 35 15.33 8.91 0.68
CA ASP A 35 16.41 9.80 0.33
C ASP A 35 15.94 11.25 0.03
N GLY A 36 16.78 12.24 0.35
CA GLY A 36 16.89 13.61 -0.10
C GLY A 36 15.56 14.34 -0.34
N ARG A 37 15.28 14.68 -1.59
CA ARG A 37 14.20 15.59 -1.97
C ARG A 37 12.80 15.19 -1.52
N PHE A 38 12.49 13.89 -1.50
CA PHE A 38 11.18 13.42 -1.02
C PHE A 38 11.06 13.56 0.49
N ALA A 39 12.14 13.28 1.23
CA ALA A 39 12.15 13.41 2.67
C ALA A 39 11.97 14.88 3.08
N GLU A 40 12.66 15.77 2.45
CA GLU A 40 12.56 17.21 2.70
C GLU A 40 11.17 17.77 2.36
N HIS A 41 10.69 17.52 1.12
CA HIS A 41 9.41 18.03 0.65
C HIS A 41 8.22 17.54 1.48
N LEU A 42 8.23 16.28 1.87
CA LEU A 42 7.18 15.67 2.68
C LEU A 42 7.46 15.74 4.20
N GLN A 43 8.52 16.42 4.62
CA GLN A 43 8.91 16.57 6.02
C GLN A 43 8.99 15.23 6.78
N ILE A 44 9.59 14.21 6.13
CA ILE A 44 9.68 12.85 6.65
C ILE A 44 10.59 12.83 7.88
N THR A 45 10.12 12.23 8.96
CA THR A 45 10.87 12.04 10.21
C THR A 45 11.37 10.61 10.39
N ASP A 46 10.64 9.64 9.85
CA ASP A 46 11.04 8.23 9.83
C ASP A 46 10.38 7.51 8.64
N SER A 47 11.05 6.51 8.10
CA SER A 47 10.54 5.75 6.95
C SER A 47 10.89 4.27 7.04
N ARG A 48 10.11 3.45 6.35
CA ARG A 48 10.35 2.01 6.16
C ARG A 48 10.10 1.65 4.72
N ARG A 49 11.06 0.95 4.13
CA ARG A 49 10.88 0.31 2.82
C ARG A 49 9.98 -0.91 3.00
N ILE A 50 8.86 -0.95 2.29
CA ILE A 50 7.85 -2.00 2.44
C ILE A 50 7.71 -2.89 1.22
N ALA A 51 8.11 -2.42 0.03
CA ALA A 51 8.12 -3.24 -1.17
C ALA A 51 9.17 -2.73 -2.17
N THR A 52 9.69 -3.63 -2.99
CA THR A 52 10.59 -3.31 -4.10
C THR A 52 10.17 -4.12 -5.32
N TYR A 53 10.16 -3.45 -6.47
CA TYR A 53 9.92 -4.04 -7.77
C TYR A 53 11.10 -3.74 -8.69
N VAL A 54 11.53 -4.72 -9.46
CA VAL A 54 12.56 -4.56 -10.49
C VAL A 54 11.98 -5.02 -11.82
N ASP A 55 12.01 -4.15 -12.80
CA ASP A 55 11.51 -4.49 -14.13
C ASP A 55 12.54 -5.29 -14.95
N ARG A 56 12.11 -5.78 -16.13
CA ARG A 56 12.98 -6.56 -17.05
C ARG A 56 14.21 -5.79 -17.55
N ARG A 57 14.23 -4.48 -17.41
CA ARG A 57 15.35 -3.60 -17.77
C ARG A 57 16.20 -3.22 -16.57
N GLY A 58 15.99 -3.86 -15.41
CA GLY A 58 16.73 -3.58 -14.18
C GLY A 58 16.33 -2.29 -13.47
N ARG A 59 15.29 -1.57 -13.94
CA ARG A 59 14.82 -0.35 -13.27
C ARG A 59 14.06 -0.73 -12.01
N ARG A 60 14.44 -0.11 -10.92
CA ARG A 60 13.88 -0.38 -9.59
C ARG A 60 12.80 0.64 -9.24
N ALA A 61 11.75 0.16 -8.62
CA ALA A 61 10.77 0.98 -7.91
C ALA A 61 10.68 0.50 -6.46
N THR A 62 10.72 1.43 -5.53
CA THR A 62 10.71 1.15 -4.09
C THR A 62 9.57 1.90 -3.44
N LEU A 63 8.74 1.18 -2.71
CA LEU A 63 7.63 1.74 -1.94
C LEU A 63 8.04 1.89 -0.48
N TYR A 64 7.84 3.08 0.04
CA TYR A 64 8.05 3.43 1.43
C TYR A 64 6.72 3.78 2.10
N VAL A 65 6.60 3.43 3.36
CA VAL A 65 5.68 4.06 4.30
C VAL A 65 6.50 4.93 5.25
N ALA A 66 5.98 6.10 5.59
CA ALA A 66 6.76 7.07 6.33
C ALA A 66 5.92 7.84 7.35
N LYS A 67 6.57 8.27 8.42
CA LYS A 67 6.08 9.28 9.37
C LYS A 67 6.56 10.65 8.90
N SER A 68 5.70 11.62 8.97
CA SER A 68 5.99 12.99 8.57
C SER A 68 5.29 13.97 9.50
N ARG A 69 5.74 15.21 9.52
CA ARG A 69 5.03 16.31 10.20
C ARG A 69 3.67 16.62 9.57
N LEU A 70 3.48 16.23 8.33
CA LEU A 70 2.21 16.39 7.59
C LEU A 70 1.25 15.21 7.82
N GLY A 71 1.66 14.21 8.62
CA GLY A 71 0.95 12.96 8.85
C GLY A 71 1.63 11.76 8.19
N PRO A 72 1.02 10.56 8.28
CA PRO A 72 1.56 9.36 7.65
C PRO A 72 1.54 9.47 6.12
N CYS A 73 2.61 8.98 5.50
CA CYS A 73 2.83 9.08 4.06
C CYS A 73 3.10 7.73 3.43
N GLN A 74 2.74 7.59 2.14
CA GLN A 74 3.30 6.58 1.26
C GLN A 74 4.08 7.25 0.13
N VAL A 75 5.22 6.69 -0.24
CA VAL A 75 6.08 7.23 -1.29
C VAL A 75 6.61 6.12 -2.17
N LEU A 76 6.36 6.22 -3.47
CA LEU A 76 6.92 5.34 -4.50
C LEU A 76 8.06 6.06 -5.20
N VAL A 77 9.27 5.56 -5.03
CA VAL A 77 10.49 6.10 -5.67
C VAL A 77 10.90 5.18 -6.80
N ARG A 78 11.23 5.75 -7.94
CA ARG A 78 11.82 5.02 -9.08
C ARG A 78 13.28 5.41 -9.25
N SER A 79 14.13 4.44 -9.44
CA SER A 79 15.51 4.69 -9.88
C SER A 79 15.57 4.71 -11.40
N SER A 80 16.35 5.62 -11.95
CA SER A 80 16.80 5.57 -13.34
C SER A 80 18.24 5.06 -13.41
N PRO A 81 18.61 4.22 -14.39
CA PRO A 81 20.02 3.92 -14.67
C PRO A 81 20.72 5.14 -15.31
N PRO A 82 22.02 5.41 -15.05
CA PRO A 82 22.84 4.88 -13.96
C PRO A 82 22.76 5.76 -12.71
N GLY A 83 22.06 5.30 -11.64
CA GLY A 83 22.17 5.91 -10.31
C GLY A 83 21.34 7.16 -10.03
N GLY A 84 20.59 7.72 -11.01
CA GLY A 84 19.72 8.86 -10.82
C GLY A 84 18.35 8.49 -10.22
N ILE A 85 17.71 9.47 -9.55
CA ILE A 85 16.30 9.35 -9.17
C ILE A 85 15.44 9.59 -10.41
N GLY A 86 14.77 8.55 -10.88
CA GLY A 86 13.95 8.58 -12.10
C GLY A 86 12.55 9.13 -11.90
N GLY A 87 12.28 9.79 -10.81
CA GLY A 87 10.96 10.28 -10.42
C GLY A 87 10.28 9.41 -9.38
N GLY A 88 9.17 9.89 -8.87
CA GLY A 88 8.39 9.20 -7.85
C GLY A 88 7.03 9.87 -7.69
N GLY A 89 6.23 9.31 -6.83
CA GLY A 89 4.95 9.87 -6.42
C GLY A 89 4.66 9.46 -4.99
N GLY A 90 3.98 10.31 -4.27
CA GLY A 90 3.61 10.01 -2.91
C GLY A 90 2.69 11.05 -2.35
N GLY A 91 2.16 10.79 -1.20
CA GLY A 91 1.31 11.71 -0.47
C GLY A 91 1.21 11.34 0.99
N CYS A 92 0.87 12.33 1.78
CA CYS A 92 0.62 12.20 3.20
C CYS A 92 -0.87 12.40 3.49
N SER A 93 -1.38 11.71 4.49
CA SER A 93 -2.73 11.88 4.99
C SER A 93 -2.68 12.67 6.29
N PRO A 94 -3.42 13.76 6.42
CA PRO A 94 -3.51 14.49 7.69
C PRO A 94 -4.31 13.72 8.75
N ARG A 95 -4.92 12.60 8.39
CA ARG A 95 -5.73 11.81 9.31
C ARG A 95 -4.85 10.88 10.14
N ALA A 96 -5.13 10.84 11.44
CA ALA A 96 -4.48 9.91 12.35
C ALA A 96 -4.75 8.44 11.99
N ASP A 97 -5.93 8.15 11.42
CA ASP A 97 -6.36 6.84 10.94
C ASP A 97 -5.90 6.57 9.50
N PHE A 98 -4.61 6.51 9.31
CA PHE A 98 -3.97 6.30 7.99
C PHE A 98 -4.54 5.09 7.25
N LEU A 99 -4.74 3.99 7.95
CA LEU A 99 -5.35 2.77 7.41
C LEU A 99 -6.41 2.24 8.38
N GLY A 100 -7.67 2.43 8.05
CA GLY A 100 -8.77 1.72 8.72
C GLY A 100 -8.62 0.21 8.58
N ARG A 101 -9.28 -0.55 9.45
CA ARG A 101 -9.29 -2.02 9.42
C ARG A 101 -9.72 -2.54 8.04
N GLY A 102 -8.97 -3.46 7.48
CA GLY A 102 -9.24 -4.05 6.17
C GLY A 102 -9.04 -3.06 5.01
N ARG A 103 -8.43 -1.90 5.24
CA ARG A 103 -8.23 -0.88 4.21
C ARG A 103 -6.82 -0.89 3.67
N HIS A 104 -6.69 -0.34 2.49
CA HIS A 104 -5.42 -0.06 1.84
C HIS A 104 -5.42 1.36 1.28
N ILE A 105 -4.24 1.94 1.19
CA ILE A 105 -3.99 3.17 0.45
C ILE A 105 -3.14 2.79 -0.74
N ALA A 106 -3.50 3.27 -1.92
CA ALA A 106 -2.74 3.01 -3.12
C ALA A 106 -2.62 4.28 -3.97
N ALA A 107 -1.63 4.29 -4.83
CA ALA A 107 -1.43 5.32 -5.82
C ALA A 107 -0.88 4.72 -7.11
N SER A 108 -1.16 5.34 -8.23
CA SER A 108 -0.56 4.98 -9.51
C SER A 108 0.56 5.97 -9.87
N SER A 109 1.63 5.46 -10.42
CA SER A 109 2.71 6.27 -10.99
C SER A 109 3.12 5.65 -12.33
N GLY A 110 2.63 6.22 -13.42
CA GLY A 110 2.81 5.67 -14.77
C GLY A 110 2.24 4.25 -14.88
N ARG A 111 3.11 3.25 -15.01
CA ARG A 111 2.71 1.84 -15.15
C ARG A 111 2.68 1.05 -13.84
N LEU A 112 3.03 1.67 -12.74
CA LEU A 112 3.04 1.01 -11.45
C LEU A 112 1.84 1.46 -10.62
N PHE A 113 1.19 0.51 -10.01
CA PHE A 113 0.18 0.69 -8.98
C PHE A 113 0.74 0.11 -7.69
N ALA A 114 0.85 0.91 -6.66
CA ALA A 114 1.50 0.53 -5.42
C ALA A 114 0.69 0.98 -4.22
N GLY A 115 0.76 0.23 -3.14
CA GLY A 115 0.02 0.59 -1.94
C GLY A 115 0.50 -0.06 -0.66
N VAL A 116 0.00 0.48 0.42
CA VAL A 116 0.17 0.03 1.80
C VAL A 116 -1.15 -0.58 2.27
N VAL A 117 -1.10 -1.68 2.98
CA VAL A 117 -2.27 -2.36 3.52
C VAL A 117 -2.23 -2.40 5.04
N SER A 118 -3.40 -2.44 5.67
CA SER A 118 -3.53 -2.69 7.11
C SER A 118 -3.08 -4.11 7.46
N ASN A 119 -2.75 -4.34 8.73
CA ASN A 119 -2.05 -5.55 9.18
C ASN A 119 -2.82 -6.86 8.95
N GLU A 120 -4.13 -6.84 8.95
CA GLU A 120 -4.99 -8.01 8.73
C GLU A 120 -5.05 -8.46 7.26
N ILE A 121 -4.62 -7.62 6.32
CA ILE A 121 -4.63 -7.96 4.89
C ILE A 121 -3.40 -8.80 4.56
N ALA A 122 -3.65 -10.00 4.06
CA ALA A 122 -2.61 -10.91 3.59
C ALA A 122 -2.52 -10.98 2.06
N ARG A 123 -3.61 -10.63 1.37
CA ARG A 123 -3.68 -10.69 -0.09
C ARG A 123 -4.49 -9.53 -0.65
N VAL A 124 -4.03 -9.00 -1.76
CA VAL A 124 -4.72 -8.00 -2.58
C VAL A 124 -5.05 -8.61 -3.94
N VAL A 125 -6.22 -8.30 -4.48
CA VAL A 125 -6.59 -8.65 -5.85
C VAL A 125 -6.98 -7.38 -6.58
N ILE A 126 -6.26 -7.09 -7.65
CA ILE A 126 -6.58 -5.99 -8.55
C ILE A 126 -7.57 -6.50 -9.60
N VAL A 127 -8.71 -5.86 -9.66
CA VAL A 127 -9.77 -6.18 -10.62
C VAL A 127 -9.74 -5.15 -11.73
N GLY A 128 -9.49 -5.59 -12.94
CA GLY A 128 -9.52 -4.75 -14.12
C GLY A 128 -10.94 -4.38 -14.54
N SER A 129 -11.07 -3.33 -15.36
CA SER A 129 -12.36 -2.84 -15.89
C SER A 129 -13.17 -3.91 -16.65
N ARG A 130 -12.50 -4.93 -17.19
CA ARG A 130 -13.12 -6.09 -17.85
C ARG A 130 -13.41 -7.26 -16.89
N GLY A 131 -13.27 -7.07 -15.58
CA GLY A 131 -13.49 -8.11 -14.58
C GLY A 131 -12.34 -9.10 -14.40
N VAL A 132 -11.24 -8.94 -15.15
CA VAL A 132 -10.05 -9.79 -14.99
C VAL A 132 -9.42 -9.53 -13.64
N ARG A 133 -9.10 -10.60 -12.92
CA ARG A 133 -8.63 -10.58 -11.53
C ARG A 133 -7.14 -10.91 -11.48
N HIS A 134 -6.35 -10.05 -10.87
CA HIS A 134 -4.91 -10.20 -10.72
C HIS A 134 -4.55 -10.27 -9.24
N PRO A 135 -4.22 -11.47 -8.71
CA PRO A 135 -3.71 -11.58 -7.36
C PRO A 135 -2.33 -10.89 -7.27
N VAL A 136 -2.17 -10.06 -6.25
CA VAL A 136 -0.93 -9.34 -5.98
C VAL A 136 -0.42 -9.75 -4.61
N ARG A 137 0.85 -10.10 -4.55
CA ARG A 137 1.50 -10.47 -3.30
C ARG A 137 1.67 -9.22 -2.43
N VAL A 138 1.21 -9.31 -1.21
CA VAL A 138 1.53 -8.36 -0.13
C VAL A 138 2.83 -8.83 0.51
N THR A 139 3.77 -7.92 0.74
CA THR A 139 5.01 -8.22 1.46
C THR A 139 4.75 -8.41 2.96
N THR A 140 5.71 -8.96 3.68
CA THR A 140 5.64 -9.08 5.15
C THR A 140 5.47 -7.74 5.84
N ASP A 141 5.97 -6.67 5.23
CA ASP A 141 5.89 -5.30 5.74
C ASP A 141 4.61 -4.56 5.33
N GLY A 142 3.66 -5.24 4.67
CA GLY A 142 2.36 -4.68 4.32
C GLY A 142 2.36 -3.80 3.06
N GLY A 143 3.33 -3.98 2.16
CA GLY A 143 3.38 -3.27 0.89
C GLY A 143 3.03 -4.15 -0.31
N PHE A 144 2.55 -3.55 -1.40
CA PHE A 144 2.42 -4.22 -2.68
C PHE A 144 2.77 -3.29 -3.84
N ILE A 145 3.30 -3.85 -4.92
CA ILE A 145 3.53 -3.15 -6.20
C ILE A 145 3.02 -4.04 -7.32
N TYR A 146 2.19 -3.47 -8.20
CA TYR A 146 1.63 -4.12 -9.38
C TYR A 146 2.07 -3.38 -10.63
N ASP A 147 2.58 -4.12 -11.64
CA ASP A 147 2.95 -3.58 -12.94
C ASP A 147 1.79 -3.71 -13.93
N CYS A 148 1.19 -2.60 -14.29
CA CYS A 148 0.08 -2.52 -15.23
C CYS A 148 0.53 -2.58 -16.71
N ARG A 149 1.68 -3.14 -16.99
CA ARG A 149 2.26 -3.16 -18.35
C ARG A 149 1.36 -3.84 -19.38
N ALA A 150 0.67 -4.90 -18.99
CA ALA A 150 -0.27 -5.60 -19.84
C ALA A 150 -1.43 -4.73 -20.36
N TYR A 151 -1.58 -3.52 -19.80
CA TYR A 151 -2.70 -2.62 -20.06
C TYR A 151 -2.29 -1.21 -20.51
N ASN A 152 -1.03 -1.01 -20.95
CA ASN A 152 -0.50 0.30 -21.31
C ASN A 152 -0.56 1.37 -20.21
N GLY A 153 -0.68 0.96 -18.96
CA GLY A 153 -0.74 1.83 -17.78
C GLY A 153 -1.84 1.44 -16.81
N CYS A 154 -1.85 2.04 -15.62
CA CYS A 154 -2.84 1.74 -14.58
C CYS A 154 -4.10 2.61 -14.67
N ALA A 155 -4.00 3.78 -15.28
CA ALA A 155 -5.11 4.73 -15.37
C ALA A 155 -6.27 4.18 -16.19
N GLY A 156 -7.47 4.19 -15.63
CA GLY A 156 -8.71 3.73 -16.30
C GLY A 156 -8.88 2.22 -16.42
N LEU A 157 -7.90 1.42 -15.99
CA LEU A 157 -7.93 -0.04 -16.15
C LEU A 157 -8.20 -0.78 -14.86
N ILE A 158 -7.90 -0.18 -13.71
CA ILE A 158 -8.23 -0.73 -12.41
C ILE A 158 -9.63 -0.25 -12.02
N ALA A 159 -10.57 -1.19 -11.94
CA ALA A 159 -11.92 -0.90 -11.49
C ALA A 159 -12.04 -0.99 -9.97
N CYS A 160 -11.38 -1.99 -9.39
CA CYS A 160 -11.47 -2.28 -7.96
C CYS A 160 -10.17 -2.89 -7.43
N VAL A 161 -9.89 -2.60 -6.17
CA VAL A 161 -8.86 -3.28 -5.39
C VAL A 161 -9.56 -3.99 -4.24
N GLU A 162 -9.45 -5.30 -4.18
CA GLU A 162 -10.04 -6.13 -3.15
C GLU A 162 -8.97 -6.61 -2.17
N ALA A 163 -9.31 -6.64 -0.90
CA ALA A 163 -8.44 -7.06 0.19
C ALA A 163 -9.00 -8.29 0.91
N TYR A 164 -8.11 -9.21 1.25
CA TYR A 164 -8.43 -10.48 1.86
C TYR A 164 -7.54 -10.76 3.07
N ALA A 165 -8.11 -11.38 4.09
CA ALA A 165 -7.39 -11.90 5.25
C ALA A 165 -6.54 -13.14 4.93
N GLY A 166 -5.75 -13.59 5.90
CA GLY A 166 -4.88 -14.77 5.75
C GLY A 166 -5.65 -16.08 5.56
N ASP A 167 -6.86 -16.20 6.10
CA ASP A 167 -7.78 -17.33 5.91
C ASP A 167 -8.53 -17.28 4.57
N GLY A 168 -8.31 -16.24 3.77
CA GLY A 168 -8.97 -16.02 2.49
C GLY A 168 -10.29 -15.26 2.60
N GLY A 169 -10.73 -14.88 3.78
CA GLY A 169 -11.92 -14.06 4.01
C GLY A 169 -11.80 -12.68 3.34
N PHE A 170 -12.88 -12.26 2.67
CA PHE A 170 -12.96 -10.93 2.06
C PHE A 170 -13.11 -9.87 3.15
N LEU A 171 -12.24 -8.87 3.16
CA LEU A 171 -12.24 -7.78 4.13
C LEU A 171 -12.85 -6.50 3.56
N SER A 172 -12.42 -6.11 2.37
CA SER A 172 -12.87 -4.86 1.76
C SER A 172 -12.68 -4.85 0.24
N GLY A 173 -13.42 -3.96 -0.42
CA GLY A 173 -13.20 -3.59 -1.82
C GLY A 173 -13.26 -2.08 -1.97
N GLN A 174 -12.27 -1.49 -2.59
CA GLN A 174 -12.19 -0.07 -2.87
C GLN A 174 -12.32 0.17 -4.37
N ALA A 175 -13.35 0.91 -4.78
CA ALA A 175 -13.50 1.34 -6.15
C ALA A 175 -12.37 2.30 -6.52
N TRP A 176 -11.79 2.11 -7.70
CA TRP A 176 -10.68 2.90 -8.18
C TRP A 176 -11.00 3.61 -9.50
N GLY A 177 -11.82 3.03 -10.33
CA GLY A 177 -12.20 3.54 -11.63
C GLY A 177 -13.63 3.19 -12.03
N PRO A 178 -14.02 3.47 -13.28
CA PRO A 178 -15.34 3.12 -13.80
C PRO A 178 -15.64 1.63 -13.65
N GLY A 179 -16.85 1.30 -13.21
CA GLY A 179 -17.29 -0.07 -12.96
C GLY A 179 -17.21 -0.51 -11.50
N GLY A 180 -16.43 0.16 -10.67
CA GLY A 180 -16.36 -0.07 -9.23
C GLY A 180 -16.10 -1.52 -8.82
N CYS A 181 -16.27 -1.80 -7.54
CA CYS A 181 -16.24 -3.16 -7.00
C CYS A 181 -17.60 -3.82 -7.20
N ARG A 182 -17.78 -4.57 -8.26
CA ARG A 182 -18.99 -5.37 -8.45
C ARG A 182 -18.98 -6.52 -7.45
N ARG A 183 -19.88 -6.51 -6.47
CA ARG A 183 -20.14 -7.68 -5.65
C ARG A 183 -20.70 -8.77 -6.57
N ARG A 184 -20.09 -9.94 -6.55
CA ARG A 184 -20.69 -11.16 -7.09
C ARG A 184 -21.53 -11.81 -6.02
#